data_a5ea2d699608e5d72e0484413735bcf2
#
_entry.id   a5ea2d699608e5d72e0484413735bcf2
#
_cell.length_a   1.000
_cell.length_b   1.000
_cell.length_c   1.000
_cell.angle_alpha   90.00
_cell.angle_beta   90.00
_cell.angle_gamma   90.00
#
_symmetry.space_group_name_H-M   'P 1'
#
loop_
_entity.id
_entity.type
_entity.pdbx_description
1 polymer ?
#
loop_
_entity_poly.entity_id
_entity_poly.type
_entity_poly.pdbx_seq_one_letter_code
_entity_poly.pdbx_strand_id
1 'polypeptide(L)'
;ITHAYGGHYFCIDQALKIDSLLFFLPEHEPLRSLAISGLIEAASQCVASPGHTAQPFQPKGNGLLAIIESWGRDPFYYVEKIITSLSSRHAKKIGLAKTSNAIDLLDLLEEGDLVFLDPPYSGVHYSRFYHVLETISRNSWEIVSGKGRYPSSDKRPKSDYSMRGKSQQCLE
;
A
#
# COMPACT_ATOMS: atom_id res chain seq x y z
N ILE A 1 6.77 -4.29 10.83
CA ILE A 1 7.12 -4.74 9.48
C ILE A 1 8.13 -5.88 9.57
N THR A 2 9.13 -5.74 10.41
CA THR A 2 10.19 -6.76 10.59
C THR A 2 9.62 -8.15 10.88
N HIS A 3 8.70 -8.24 11.84
CA HIS A 3 8.10 -9.53 12.23
C HIS A 3 7.25 -10.17 11.10
N ALA A 4 6.51 -9.38 10.35
CA ALA A 4 5.61 -9.89 9.33
C ALA A 4 6.31 -10.14 7.97
N TYR A 5 7.21 -9.25 7.56
CA TYR A 5 7.69 -9.16 6.18
C TYR A 5 9.21 -9.17 6.02
N GLY A 6 9.98 -9.05 7.13
CA GLY A 6 11.43 -9.13 7.14
C GLY A 6 11.93 -10.49 6.64
N GLY A 7 12.96 -10.51 5.80
CA GLY A 7 13.48 -11.72 5.15
C GLY A 7 12.61 -12.27 4.01
N HIS A 8 11.53 -11.57 3.64
CA HIS A 8 10.61 -11.91 2.55
C HIS A 8 10.48 -10.78 1.53
N TYR A 9 9.73 -9.75 1.88
CA TYR A 9 9.55 -8.56 1.05
C TYR A 9 10.65 -7.54 1.21
N PHE A 10 11.22 -7.44 2.41
CA PHE A 10 12.32 -6.55 2.75
C PHE A 10 13.45 -7.35 3.38
N CYS A 11 14.70 -6.94 3.22
CA CYS A 11 15.75 -7.46 4.09
C CYS A 11 15.51 -6.98 5.54
N ILE A 12 16.17 -7.59 6.49
CA ILE A 12 15.96 -7.27 7.91
C ILE A 12 16.30 -5.81 8.21
N ASP A 13 17.39 -5.29 7.65
CA ASP A 13 17.80 -3.90 7.81
C ASP A 13 16.72 -2.92 7.27
N GLN A 14 16.22 -3.16 6.07
CA GLN A 14 15.13 -2.35 5.51
C GLN A 14 13.88 -2.40 6.39
N ALA A 15 13.49 -3.58 6.85
CA ALA A 15 12.30 -3.74 7.68
C ALA A 15 12.44 -3.01 9.02
N LEU A 16 13.62 -3.04 9.66
CA LEU A 16 13.93 -2.30 10.88
C LEU A 16 13.88 -0.77 10.63
N LYS A 17 14.42 -0.30 9.50
CA LYS A 17 14.33 1.11 9.11
C LYS A 17 12.88 1.57 8.92
N ILE A 18 12.06 0.74 8.27
CA ILE A 18 10.62 1.04 8.11
C ILE A 18 9.91 1.06 9.46
N ASP A 19 10.17 0.10 10.35
CA ASP A 19 9.61 0.09 11.70
C ASP A 19 10.05 1.34 12.50
N SER A 20 11.31 1.76 12.36
CA SER A 20 11.81 2.99 12.97
C SER A 20 11.08 4.23 12.48
N LEU A 21 10.88 4.36 11.16
CA LEU A 21 10.13 5.48 10.56
C LEU A 21 8.67 5.49 11.00
N LEU A 22 8.04 4.33 11.13
CA LEU A 22 6.67 4.20 11.66
C LEU A 22 6.58 4.61 13.13
N PHE A 23 7.59 4.29 13.93
CA PHE A 23 7.64 4.66 15.34
C PHE A 23 7.79 6.18 15.54
N PHE A 24 8.56 6.84 14.68
CA PHE A 24 8.81 8.29 14.74
C PHE A 24 7.91 9.12 13.83
N LEU A 25 6.77 8.58 13.38
CA LEU A 25 5.82 9.36 12.58
C LEU A 25 5.36 10.61 13.34
N PRO A 26 5.25 11.77 12.68
CA PRO A 26 4.66 12.95 13.27
C PRO A 26 3.26 12.69 13.83
N GLU A 27 2.91 13.34 14.93
CA GLU A 27 1.58 13.17 15.56
C GLU A 27 0.50 13.99 14.85
N HIS A 28 0.88 15.13 14.27
CA HIS A 28 -0.05 16.13 13.74
C HIS A 28 -0.09 16.19 12.22
N GLU A 29 -1.29 16.46 11.69
CA GLU A 29 -1.50 16.78 10.28
C GLU A 29 -1.00 18.22 9.96
N PRO A 30 -0.55 18.50 8.73
CA PRO A 30 -0.45 17.59 7.57
C PRO A 30 0.86 16.77 7.52
N LEU A 31 1.75 16.96 8.50
CA LEU A 31 3.07 16.30 8.50
C LEU A 31 2.96 14.78 8.58
N ARG A 32 1.98 14.28 9.35
CA ARG A 32 1.73 12.85 9.46
C ARG A 32 1.35 12.24 8.11
N SER A 33 0.39 12.84 7.41
CA SER A 33 -0.04 12.37 6.08
C SER A 33 1.10 12.43 5.06
N LEU A 34 1.92 13.47 5.10
CA LEU A 34 3.09 13.59 4.23
C LEU A 34 4.11 12.50 4.52
N ALA A 35 4.45 12.26 5.79
CA ALA A 35 5.42 11.27 6.20
C ALA A 35 4.98 9.84 5.87
N ILE A 36 3.73 9.49 6.16
CA ILE A 36 3.20 8.15 5.86
C ILE A 36 3.09 7.92 4.35
N SER A 37 2.71 8.92 3.56
CA SER A 37 2.66 8.83 2.10
C SER A 37 4.06 8.62 1.51
N GLY A 38 5.05 9.35 1.99
CA GLY A 38 6.45 9.18 1.60
C GLY A 38 6.98 7.79 1.95
N LEU A 39 6.61 7.28 3.13
CA LEU A 39 7.03 5.95 3.58
C LEU A 39 6.39 4.82 2.76
N ILE A 40 5.09 4.93 2.44
CA ILE A 40 4.39 3.94 1.59
C ILE A 40 5.03 3.87 0.20
N GLU A 41 5.30 5.01 -0.42
CA GLU A 41 5.94 5.05 -1.73
C GLU A 41 7.38 4.52 -1.67
N ALA A 42 8.16 4.89 -0.66
CA ALA A 42 9.51 4.37 -0.47
C ALA A 42 9.52 2.85 -0.25
N ALA A 43 8.61 2.33 0.57
CA ALA A 43 8.45 0.89 0.77
C ALA A 43 8.08 0.17 -0.54
N SER A 44 7.20 0.77 -1.35
CA SER A 44 6.85 0.23 -2.67
C SER A 44 8.07 0.16 -3.62
N GLN A 45 9.01 1.08 -3.52
CA GLN A 45 10.24 1.05 -4.30
C GLN A 45 11.29 0.08 -3.75
N CYS A 46 11.30 -0.20 -2.46
CA CYS A 46 12.25 -1.11 -1.81
C CYS A 46 11.79 -2.56 -1.78
N VAL A 47 10.50 -2.83 -1.98
CA VAL A 47 9.92 -4.16 -1.84
C VAL A 47 10.45 -5.14 -2.88
N ALA A 48 10.86 -6.34 -2.45
CA ALA A 48 11.32 -7.42 -3.33
C ALA A 48 10.12 -8.20 -3.91
N SER A 49 9.36 -7.57 -4.80
CA SER A 49 8.18 -8.17 -5.46
C SER A 49 7.90 -7.55 -6.84
N PRO A 50 7.15 -8.23 -7.72
CA PRO A 50 6.95 -7.80 -9.10
C PRO A 50 5.84 -6.74 -9.24
N GLY A 51 6.09 -5.50 -8.81
CA GLY A 51 5.15 -4.37 -8.96
C GLY A 51 3.93 -4.38 -8.05
N HIS A 52 3.71 -5.43 -7.28
CA HIS A 52 2.65 -5.56 -6.28
C HIS A 52 3.08 -6.53 -5.18
N THR A 53 2.46 -6.48 -3.99
CA THR A 53 2.87 -7.29 -2.84
C THR A 53 2.10 -8.63 -2.70
N ALA A 54 1.59 -9.18 -3.80
CA ALA A 54 0.91 -10.47 -3.73
C ALA A 54 1.84 -11.63 -3.33
N GLN A 55 3.05 -11.64 -3.84
CA GLN A 55 4.08 -12.61 -3.43
C GLN A 55 5.46 -11.98 -3.56
N PRO A 56 6.38 -12.25 -2.64
CA PRO A 56 7.77 -11.82 -2.78
C PRO A 56 8.45 -12.64 -3.88
N PHE A 57 9.49 -12.09 -4.47
CA PHE A 57 10.36 -12.85 -5.36
C PHE A 57 10.90 -14.11 -4.67
N GLN A 58 11.07 -15.16 -5.44
CA GLN A 58 11.69 -16.39 -4.94
C GLN A 58 13.19 -16.34 -5.21
N PRO A 59 14.04 -16.84 -4.30
CA PRO A 59 15.52 -16.79 -4.42
C PRO A 59 16.03 -17.82 -5.43
N LYS A 60 15.52 -17.81 -6.66
CA LYS A 60 15.88 -18.71 -7.77
C LYS A 60 15.94 -17.94 -9.08
N GLY A 61 16.97 -18.22 -9.87
CA GLY A 61 17.16 -17.60 -11.18
C GLY A 61 17.10 -16.06 -11.11
N ASN A 62 16.37 -15.43 -12.00
CA ASN A 62 16.21 -13.96 -12.06
C ASN A 62 15.58 -13.36 -10.79
N GLY A 63 14.82 -14.15 -10.03
CA GLY A 63 14.25 -13.68 -8.77
C GLY A 63 15.31 -13.37 -7.72
N LEU A 64 16.42 -14.10 -7.69
CA LEU A 64 17.53 -13.81 -6.78
C LEU A 64 18.18 -12.45 -7.10
N LEU A 65 18.40 -12.13 -8.36
CA LEU A 65 18.95 -10.85 -8.77
C LEU A 65 18.02 -9.70 -8.40
N ALA A 66 16.72 -9.86 -8.63
CA ALA A 66 15.71 -8.88 -8.25
C ALA A 66 15.64 -8.66 -6.72
N ILE A 67 15.81 -9.72 -5.92
CA ILE A 67 15.91 -9.61 -4.46
C ILE A 67 17.15 -8.80 -4.06
N ILE A 68 18.32 -9.15 -4.60
CA ILE A 68 19.58 -8.45 -4.27
C ILE A 68 19.46 -6.96 -4.62
N GLU A 69 18.93 -6.63 -5.80
CA GLU A 69 18.71 -5.25 -6.21
C GLU A 69 17.75 -4.52 -5.27
N SER A 70 16.58 -5.11 -4.99
CA SER A 70 15.58 -4.50 -4.12
C SER A 70 16.08 -4.31 -2.70
N TRP A 71 16.77 -5.30 -2.14
CA TRP A 71 17.30 -5.26 -0.78
C TRP A 71 18.53 -4.35 -0.63
N GLY A 72 19.16 -3.97 -1.74
CA GLY A 72 20.22 -2.95 -1.78
C GLY A 72 19.69 -1.51 -1.72
N ARG A 73 18.39 -1.29 -1.84
CA ARG A 73 17.77 0.04 -1.77
C ARG A 73 17.59 0.49 -0.33
N ASP A 74 17.95 1.74 -0.02
CA ASP A 74 17.82 2.28 1.34
C ASP A 74 16.48 3.00 1.54
N PRO A 75 15.60 2.52 2.45
CA PRO A 75 14.33 3.18 2.75
C PRO A 75 14.49 4.64 3.19
N PHE A 76 15.51 4.99 3.97
CA PHE A 76 15.74 6.37 4.42
C PHE A 76 16.01 7.31 3.25
N TYR A 77 16.85 6.89 2.31
CA TYR A 77 17.13 7.66 1.10
C TYR A 77 15.87 7.91 0.27
N TYR A 78 15.06 6.86 0.06
CA TYR A 78 13.83 7.00 -0.73
C TYR A 78 12.77 7.84 -0.03
N VAL A 79 12.60 7.70 1.29
CA VAL A 79 11.67 8.52 2.07
C VAL A 79 12.06 10.00 1.98
N GLU A 80 13.32 10.35 2.20
CA GLU A 80 13.81 11.72 2.10
C GLU A 80 13.55 12.32 0.71
N LYS A 81 13.93 11.59 -0.34
CA LYS A 81 13.73 11.99 -1.73
C LYS A 81 12.25 12.24 -2.05
N ILE A 82 11.36 11.33 -1.64
CA ILE A 82 9.93 11.39 -1.93
C ILE A 82 9.28 12.52 -1.14
N ILE A 83 9.55 12.64 0.16
CA ILE A 83 9.01 13.73 0.99
C ILE A 83 9.45 15.08 0.43
N THR A 84 10.71 15.25 0.04
CA THR A 84 11.21 16.47 -0.60
C THR A 84 10.42 16.79 -1.86
N SER A 85 10.15 15.80 -2.70
CA SER A 85 9.33 15.98 -3.90
C SER A 85 7.87 16.31 -3.59
N LEU A 86 7.25 15.63 -2.62
CA LEU A 86 5.85 15.85 -2.23
C LEU A 86 5.65 17.22 -1.57
N SER A 87 6.58 17.66 -0.71
CA SER A 87 6.50 18.94 -0.01
C SER A 87 6.54 20.15 -0.95
N SER A 88 7.05 19.99 -2.17
CA SER A 88 7.06 21.04 -3.20
C SER A 88 5.77 21.09 -4.05
N ARG A 89 4.85 20.13 -3.86
CA ARG A 89 3.61 20.04 -4.64
C ARG A 89 2.46 20.63 -3.86
N HIS A 90 1.74 21.53 -4.48
CA HIS A 90 0.57 22.17 -3.88
C HIS A 90 -0.66 21.99 -4.77
N ALA A 91 -1.73 21.49 -4.19
CA ALA A 91 -3.01 21.46 -4.88
C ALA A 91 -3.59 22.87 -4.99
N LYS A 92 -4.20 23.19 -6.14
CA LYS A 92 -4.90 24.47 -6.34
C LYS A 92 -6.19 24.58 -5.53
N LYS A 93 -6.78 23.43 -5.19
CA LYS A 93 -8.01 23.31 -4.37
C LYS A 93 -7.78 22.26 -3.30
N ILE A 94 -8.42 22.44 -2.17
CA ILE A 94 -8.42 21.45 -1.09
C ILE A 94 -9.21 20.24 -1.55
N GLY A 95 -8.58 19.06 -1.49
CA GLY A 95 -9.22 17.78 -1.75
C GLY A 95 -9.65 17.10 -0.44
N LEU A 96 -10.54 16.14 -0.56
CA LEU A 96 -10.98 15.29 0.54
C LEU A 96 -10.79 13.82 0.17
N ALA A 97 -10.12 13.06 1.05
CA ALA A 97 -10.03 11.61 0.93
C ALA A 97 -10.95 10.96 1.97
N LYS A 98 -11.75 9.99 1.56
CA LYS A 98 -12.64 9.22 2.45
C LYS A 98 -12.42 7.73 2.25
N THR A 99 -12.43 6.98 3.34
CA THR A 99 -12.55 5.52 3.31
C THR A 99 -14.03 5.20 3.47
N SER A 100 -14.67 4.77 2.38
CA SER A 100 -16.11 4.51 2.34
C SER A 100 -16.43 3.46 1.28
N ASN A 101 -17.64 2.93 1.29
CA ASN A 101 -18.19 2.27 0.11
C ASN A 101 -18.44 3.32 -0.98
N ALA A 102 -18.09 3.01 -2.23
CA ALA A 102 -18.24 3.95 -3.33
C ALA A 102 -19.71 4.39 -3.52
N ILE A 103 -20.67 3.48 -3.29
CA ILE A 103 -22.11 3.77 -3.39
C ILE A 103 -22.53 4.85 -2.40
N ASP A 104 -22.00 4.84 -1.18
CA ASP A 104 -22.31 5.82 -0.14
C ASP A 104 -21.84 7.26 -0.50
N LEU A 105 -20.99 7.38 -1.52
CA LEU A 105 -20.49 8.67 -2.00
C LEU A 105 -21.33 9.26 -3.10
N LEU A 106 -22.25 8.49 -3.71
CA LEU A 106 -23.11 8.97 -4.81
C LEU A 106 -24.03 10.09 -4.33
N ASP A 107 -24.51 10.04 -3.09
CA ASP A 107 -25.36 11.06 -2.47
C ASP A 107 -24.65 12.40 -2.25
N LEU A 108 -23.33 12.45 -2.41
CA LEU A 108 -22.52 13.67 -2.28
C LEU A 108 -22.27 14.35 -3.63
N LEU A 109 -22.72 13.75 -4.73
CA LEU A 109 -22.51 14.30 -6.08
C LEU A 109 -23.55 15.36 -6.40
N GLU A 110 -23.10 16.41 -7.07
CA GLU A 110 -23.92 17.51 -7.55
C GLU A 110 -23.96 17.53 -9.09
N GLU A 111 -24.97 18.19 -9.65
CA GLU A 111 -25.05 18.37 -11.10
C GLU A 111 -23.81 19.13 -11.62
N GLY A 112 -23.15 18.55 -12.62
CA GLY A 112 -21.91 19.08 -13.21
C GLY A 112 -20.64 18.49 -12.62
N ASP A 113 -20.71 17.61 -11.63
CA ASP A 113 -19.56 16.87 -11.14
C ASP A 113 -19.05 15.85 -12.17
N LEU A 114 -17.73 15.71 -12.26
CA LEU A 114 -17.09 14.66 -13.04
C LEU A 114 -16.74 13.49 -12.13
N VAL A 115 -17.33 12.33 -12.39
CA VAL A 115 -17.05 11.09 -11.66
C VAL A 115 -16.10 10.21 -12.45
N PHE A 116 -14.98 9.82 -11.84
CA PHE A 116 -14.05 8.83 -12.39
C PHE A 116 -14.18 7.53 -11.58
N LEU A 117 -14.64 6.46 -12.22
CA LEU A 117 -14.84 5.15 -11.62
C LEU A 117 -13.71 4.21 -12.04
N ASP A 118 -12.91 3.75 -11.06
CA ASP A 118 -11.83 2.77 -11.27
C ASP A 118 -11.96 1.61 -10.26
N PRO A 119 -13.03 0.80 -10.35
CA PRO A 119 -13.25 -0.31 -9.44
C PRO A 119 -12.26 -1.45 -9.69
N PRO A 120 -12.00 -2.30 -8.70
CA PRO A 120 -11.24 -3.53 -8.90
C PRO A 120 -11.98 -4.46 -9.88
N TYR A 121 -11.37 -4.74 -11.03
CA TYR A 121 -11.95 -5.54 -12.11
C TYR A 121 -11.36 -6.94 -12.25
N SER A 122 -10.52 -7.37 -11.33
CA SER A 122 -9.97 -8.73 -11.30
C SER A 122 -10.75 -9.60 -10.31
N GLY A 123 -10.87 -10.91 -10.60
CA GLY A 123 -11.46 -11.88 -9.67
C GLY A 123 -10.58 -12.16 -8.41
N VAL A 124 -9.63 -11.28 -8.12
CA VAL A 124 -8.74 -11.36 -6.97
C VAL A 124 -8.86 -10.08 -6.17
N HIS A 125 -9.13 -10.19 -4.88
CA HIS A 125 -9.21 -9.02 -4.01
C HIS A 125 -7.91 -8.22 -4.00
N TYR A 126 -8.00 -6.91 -4.17
CA TYR A 126 -6.87 -5.98 -4.14
C TYR A 126 -6.09 -6.06 -2.83
N SER A 127 -6.73 -6.46 -1.75
CA SER A 127 -6.06 -6.73 -0.48
C SER A 127 -4.95 -7.79 -0.56
N ARG A 128 -4.92 -8.63 -1.60
CA ARG A 128 -3.78 -9.54 -1.84
C ARG A 128 -2.59 -8.83 -2.47
N PHE A 129 -2.85 -7.81 -3.26
CA PHE A 129 -1.80 -7.10 -3.99
C PHE A 129 -1.10 -6.03 -3.16
N TYR A 130 -1.79 -5.49 -2.13
CA TYR A 130 -1.32 -4.31 -1.41
C TYR A 130 -1.22 -4.49 0.11
N HIS A 131 -1.39 -5.72 0.64
CA HIS A 131 -1.44 -5.97 2.08
C HIS A 131 -0.19 -5.50 2.85
N VAL A 132 1.00 -5.50 2.24
CA VAL A 132 2.23 -5.01 2.87
C VAL A 132 2.16 -3.49 3.05
N LEU A 133 1.77 -2.77 1.99
CA LEU A 133 1.62 -1.31 2.03
C LEU A 133 0.45 -0.89 2.92
N GLU A 134 -0.63 -1.67 2.94
CA GLU A 134 -1.77 -1.48 3.83
C GLU A 134 -1.36 -1.61 5.31
N THR A 135 -0.51 -2.57 5.64
CA THR A 135 0.05 -2.74 7.00
C THR A 135 0.87 -1.52 7.40
N ILE A 136 1.68 -0.97 6.49
CA ILE A 136 2.45 0.26 6.72
C ILE A 136 1.49 1.45 6.93
N SER A 137 0.50 1.61 6.04
CA SER A 137 -0.48 2.71 6.09
C SER A 137 -1.26 2.74 7.41
N ARG A 138 -1.67 1.58 7.89
CA ARG A 138 -2.42 1.45 9.16
C ARG A 138 -1.53 1.53 10.39
N ASN A 139 -0.22 1.45 10.23
CA ASN A 139 0.74 1.33 11.33
C ASN A 139 0.32 0.24 12.34
N SER A 140 -0.18 -0.87 11.83
CA SER A 140 -0.63 -2.02 12.62
C SER A 140 -0.20 -3.31 11.92
N TRP A 141 0.11 -4.33 12.68
CA TRP A 141 0.50 -5.62 12.13
C TRP A 141 -0.47 -6.72 12.56
N GLU A 142 -0.63 -7.69 11.69
CA GLU A 142 -1.43 -8.89 11.90
C GLU A 142 -0.55 -10.12 11.75
N ILE A 143 -0.99 -11.24 12.31
CA ILE A 143 -0.35 -12.53 12.06
C ILE A 143 -0.51 -12.86 10.58
N VAL A 144 0.60 -13.12 9.93
CA VAL A 144 0.65 -13.41 8.50
C VAL A 144 1.00 -14.86 8.22
N SER A 145 0.50 -15.41 7.11
CA SER A 145 0.71 -16.82 6.75
C SER A 145 0.89 -17.04 5.25
N GLY A 146 1.35 -18.24 4.91
CA GLY A 146 1.56 -18.66 3.53
C GLY A 146 2.74 -17.97 2.84
N LYS A 147 2.98 -18.35 1.58
CA LYS A 147 4.10 -17.83 0.76
C LYS A 147 4.01 -16.32 0.52
N GLY A 148 2.81 -15.78 0.43
CA GLY A 148 2.57 -14.35 0.24
C GLY A 148 2.53 -13.56 1.54
N ARG A 149 2.71 -14.20 2.70
CA ARG A 149 2.67 -13.53 4.01
C ARG A 149 1.40 -12.69 4.18
N TYR A 150 0.23 -13.28 3.89
CA TYR A 150 -1.05 -12.58 4.01
C TYR A 150 -1.55 -12.54 5.44
N PRO A 151 -2.13 -11.43 5.89
CA PRO A 151 -3.08 -11.45 7.00
C PRO A 151 -4.24 -12.39 6.72
N SER A 152 -4.92 -12.88 7.75
CA SER A 152 -6.11 -13.73 7.60
C SER A 152 -7.20 -13.03 6.75
N SER A 153 -8.06 -13.81 6.11
CA SER A 153 -9.04 -13.27 5.14
C SER A 153 -10.10 -12.35 5.77
N ASP A 154 -10.37 -12.50 7.07
CA ASP A 154 -11.29 -11.66 7.84
C ASP A 154 -10.67 -10.31 8.21
N LYS A 155 -9.33 -10.21 8.23
CA LYS A 155 -8.57 -8.99 8.50
C LYS A 155 -8.23 -8.16 7.25
N ARG A 156 -8.59 -8.66 6.07
CA ARG A 156 -8.30 -7.97 4.80
C ARG A 156 -9.57 -7.35 4.24
N PRO A 157 -9.50 -6.10 3.69
CA PRO A 157 -10.61 -5.51 2.98
C PRO A 157 -11.09 -6.41 1.83
N LYS A 158 -12.39 -6.48 1.67
CA LYS A 158 -13.06 -7.19 0.58
C LYS A 158 -13.86 -6.20 -0.24
N SER A 159 -13.96 -6.41 -1.54
CA SER A 159 -14.77 -5.62 -2.44
C SER A 159 -15.67 -6.56 -3.25
N ASP A 160 -16.95 -6.25 -3.34
CA ASP A 160 -17.90 -7.00 -4.16
C ASP A 160 -17.57 -6.88 -5.65
N TYR A 161 -16.93 -5.78 -6.08
CA TYR A 161 -16.38 -5.64 -7.43
C TYR A 161 -15.31 -6.69 -7.78
N SER A 162 -14.62 -7.24 -6.79
CA SER A 162 -13.66 -8.33 -6.97
C SER A 162 -14.29 -9.72 -6.89
N MET A 163 -15.59 -9.84 -6.65
CA MET A 163 -16.28 -11.12 -6.56
C MET A 163 -16.84 -11.53 -7.94
N ARG A 164 -16.49 -12.74 -8.36
CA ARG A 164 -17.02 -13.29 -9.61
C ARG A 164 -18.55 -13.31 -9.58
N GLY A 165 -19.19 -12.70 -10.60
CA GLY A 165 -20.65 -12.64 -10.75
C GLY A 165 -21.33 -11.52 -9.97
N LYS A 166 -20.62 -10.71 -9.16
CA LYS A 166 -21.19 -9.56 -8.45
C LYS A 166 -20.78 -8.21 -9.04
N SER A 167 -19.67 -8.15 -9.78
CA SER A 167 -19.12 -6.89 -10.29
C SER A 167 -20.11 -6.12 -11.18
N GLN A 168 -20.94 -6.81 -11.96
CA GLN A 168 -21.96 -6.17 -12.79
C GLN A 168 -23.08 -5.57 -11.91
N GLN A 169 -23.55 -6.32 -10.91
CA GLN A 169 -24.60 -5.88 -9.99
C GLN A 169 -24.18 -4.66 -9.14
N CYS A 170 -22.88 -4.47 -8.93
CA CYS A 170 -22.37 -3.33 -8.19
C CYS A 170 -22.27 -2.04 -9.02
N LEU A 171 -22.48 -2.13 -10.34
CA LEU A 171 -22.46 -1.00 -11.27
C LEU A 171 -23.87 -0.55 -11.70
N GLU A 172 -24.87 -1.40 -11.45
CA GLU A 172 -26.31 -1.12 -11.68
C GLU A 172 -26.94 -0.45 -10.45
#